data_1e39c7c41163114660fbf05ed645de53
#
_entry.id   1e39c7c41163114660fbf05ed645de53
#
_cell.length_a   1.000
_cell.length_b   1.000
_cell.length_c   1.000
_cell.angle_alpha   90.00
_cell.angle_beta   90.00
_cell.angle_gamma   90.00
#
_symmetry.space_group_name_H-M   'P 1'
#
loop_
_entity.id
_entity.type
_entity.pdbx_description
1 polymer ?
#
loop_
_entity_poly.entity_id
_entity_poly.type
_entity_poly.pdbx_seq_one_letter_code
_entity_poly.pdbx_strand_id
1 'polypeptide(L)'
;MLVVAKPSGLLTNPGRGEHLADCLLSRVQQQFPQALLVHRLDMATSGLVVFALRRKAETNLKQQFASRLVKKVYLARVWQCPTEPAGEIDLPLIERIKKISDFFKSAV
;
A
#
# COMPACT_ATOMS: atom_id res chain seq x y z
N MET A 1 5.28 -17.62 0.13
CA MET A 1 4.71 -16.28 0.24
C MET A 1 3.23 -16.37 0.54
N LEU A 2 2.68 -15.33 1.12
CA LEU A 2 1.28 -15.26 1.48
C LEU A 2 0.66 -14.02 0.81
N VAL A 3 -0.52 -14.16 0.24
CA VAL A 3 -1.26 -13.06 -0.38
C VAL A 3 -2.54 -12.84 0.41
N VAL A 4 -2.75 -11.60 0.84
CA VAL A 4 -3.86 -11.25 1.72
C VAL A 4 -4.63 -10.07 1.15
N ALA A 5 -5.94 -10.12 1.22
CA ALA A 5 -6.78 -9.00 0.84
C ALA A 5 -6.92 -8.02 2.02
N LYS A 6 -6.44 -6.80 1.82
CA LYS A 6 -6.58 -5.74 2.83
C LYS A 6 -7.88 -4.99 2.60
N PRO A 7 -8.73 -4.81 3.63
CA PRO A 7 -9.90 -3.95 3.50
C PRO A 7 -9.49 -2.47 3.47
N SER A 8 -10.34 -1.62 2.91
CA SER A 8 -10.21 -0.18 3.04
C SER A 8 -10.40 0.23 4.50
N GLY A 9 -9.63 1.20 4.94
CA GLY A 9 -9.69 1.71 6.31
C GLY A 9 -8.73 1.05 7.29
N LEU A 10 -8.02 0.00 6.86
CA LEU A 10 -7.02 -0.67 7.69
C LEU A 10 -5.61 -0.30 7.22
N LEU A 11 -4.75 0.08 8.14
CA LEU A 11 -3.33 0.30 7.85
C LEU A 11 -2.64 -1.01 7.46
N THR A 12 -1.64 -0.93 6.60
CA THR A 12 -0.81 -2.08 6.26
C THR A 12 0.17 -2.42 7.39
N ASN A 13 0.85 -1.40 7.92
CA ASN A 13 1.80 -1.48 9.02
C ASN A 13 1.41 -0.48 10.12
N PRO A 14 1.93 -0.63 11.35
CA PRO A 14 1.50 0.24 12.45
C PRO A 14 1.78 1.72 12.16
N GLY A 15 0.83 2.57 12.52
CA GLY A 15 1.01 4.00 12.55
C GLY A 15 1.63 4.46 13.87
N ARG A 16 1.70 5.78 14.04
CA ARG A 16 2.21 6.37 15.28
C ARG A 16 1.13 6.35 16.36
N GLY A 17 1.50 5.91 17.55
CA GLY A 17 0.63 5.86 18.71
C GLY A 17 -0.15 4.54 18.82
N GLU A 18 -0.62 4.24 20.02
CA GLU A 18 -1.30 2.99 20.31
C GLU A 18 -2.60 2.81 19.51
N HIS A 19 -3.30 3.90 19.25
CA HIS A 19 -4.56 3.87 18.49
C HIS A 19 -4.38 3.48 17.02
N LEU A 20 -3.13 3.49 16.51
CA LEU A 20 -2.80 3.08 15.14
C LEU A 20 -1.98 1.80 15.11
N ALA A 21 -1.98 1.03 16.19
CA ALA A 21 -1.24 -0.23 16.26
C ALA A 21 -1.92 -1.36 15.47
N ASP A 22 -3.24 -1.35 15.38
CA ASP A 22 -3.98 -2.35 14.61
C ASP A 22 -3.74 -2.14 13.12
N CYS A 23 -3.26 -3.18 12.47
CA CYS A 23 -2.91 -3.11 11.06
C CYS A 23 -2.96 -4.52 10.44
N LEU A 24 -2.87 -4.58 9.12
CA LEU A 24 -2.86 -5.86 8.43
C LEU A 24 -1.71 -6.75 8.88
N LEU A 25 -0.52 -6.18 9.03
CA LEU A 25 0.67 -6.94 9.45
C LEU A 25 0.43 -7.60 10.82
N SER A 26 -0.07 -6.86 11.80
CA SER A 26 -0.31 -7.43 13.14
C SER A 26 -1.35 -8.54 13.11
N ARG A 27 -2.40 -8.38 12.31
CA ARG A 27 -3.44 -9.39 12.16
C ARG A 27 -2.92 -10.65 11.48
N VAL A 28 -2.09 -10.49 10.44
CA VAL A 28 -1.47 -11.63 9.74
C VAL A 28 -0.50 -12.35 10.67
N GLN A 29 0.27 -11.63 11.47
CA GLN A 29 1.24 -12.23 12.38
C GLN A 29 0.60 -13.00 13.52
N GLN A 30 -0.68 -12.81 13.81
CA GLN A 30 -1.40 -13.67 14.76
C GLN A 30 -1.48 -15.11 14.29
N GLN A 31 -1.58 -15.33 12.98
CA GLN A 31 -1.63 -16.68 12.40
C GLN A 31 -0.28 -17.12 11.81
N PHE A 32 0.48 -16.17 11.33
CA PHE A 32 1.79 -16.39 10.70
C PHE A 32 2.83 -15.47 11.35
N PRO A 33 3.33 -15.83 12.56
CA PRO A 33 4.25 -14.96 13.29
C PRO A 33 5.51 -14.58 12.52
N GLN A 34 5.92 -15.39 11.55
CA GLN A 34 7.09 -15.16 10.72
C GLN A 34 6.83 -14.26 9.52
N ALA A 35 5.59 -13.78 9.32
CA ALA A 35 5.24 -12.98 8.17
C ALA A 35 6.01 -11.65 8.13
N LEU A 36 6.56 -11.34 6.96
CA LEU A 36 7.37 -10.15 6.71
C LEU A 36 6.72 -9.32 5.62
N LEU A 37 6.62 -8.03 5.85
CA LEU A 37 6.04 -7.09 4.90
C LEU A 37 7.04 -6.76 3.79
N VAL A 38 6.60 -6.79 2.54
CA VAL A 38 7.47 -6.46 1.38
C VAL A 38 7.02 -5.21 0.64
N HIS A 39 5.76 -4.83 0.78
CA HIS A 39 5.21 -3.59 0.24
C HIS A 39 3.98 -3.22 1.07
N ARG A 40 3.38 -2.09 0.76
CA ARG A 40 2.21 -1.63 1.50
C ARG A 40 1.22 -0.92 0.61
N LEU A 41 -0.03 -0.90 1.05
CA LEU A 41 -1.11 -0.08 0.52
C LEU A 41 -1.48 0.99 1.54
N ASP A 42 -1.96 2.11 1.07
CA ASP A 42 -2.46 3.17 1.93
C ASP A 42 -3.69 2.70 2.72
N MET A 43 -3.97 3.39 3.83
CA MET A 43 -5.08 3.02 4.71
C MET A 43 -6.41 2.92 3.96
N ALA A 44 -6.71 3.89 3.12
CA ALA A 44 -7.96 3.93 2.38
C ALA A 44 -8.03 2.94 1.21
N THR A 45 -6.89 2.44 0.76
CA THR A 45 -6.82 1.55 -0.40
C THR A 45 -7.07 0.11 0.04
N SER A 46 -8.01 -0.54 -0.62
CA SER A 46 -8.20 -1.99 -0.49
C SER A 46 -7.45 -2.72 -1.59
N GLY A 47 -7.15 -3.98 -1.37
CA GLY A 47 -6.52 -4.80 -2.39
C GLY A 47 -5.55 -5.81 -1.81
N LEU A 48 -4.75 -6.40 -2.69
CA LEU A 48 -3.87 -7.51 -2.36
C LEU A 48 -2.54 -7.00 -1.82
N VAL A 49 -2.12 -7.60 -0.71
CA VAL A 49 -0.82 -7.36 -0.10
C VAL A 49 -0.08 -8.69 0.00
N VAL A 50 1.17 -8.70 -0.42
CA VAL A 50 2.03 -9.87 -0.42
C VAL A 50 2.93 -9.84 0.81
N PHE A 51 3.02 -10.97 1.51
CA PHE A 51 3.94 -11.17 2.64
C PHE A 51 4.94 -12.25 2.30
N ALA A 52 6.16 -12.07 2.74
CA ALA A 52 7.15 -13.13 2.73
C ALA A 52 7.05 -13.91 4.04
N LEU A 53 7.37 -15.20 4.00
CA LEU A 53 7.41 -16.07 5.18
C LEU A 53 8.83 -16.45 5.58
N ARG A 54 9.82 -15.98 4.83
CA ARG A 54 11.25 -16.18 5.09
C ARG A 54 12.03 -14.96 4.68
N ARG A 55 13.18 -14.72 5.31
CA ARG A 55 14.06 -13.60 4.98
C ARG A 55 14.51 -13.61 3.52
N LYS A 56 14.85 -14.78 2.99
CA LYS A 56 15.29 -14.92 1.61
C LYS A 56 14.18 -14.52 0.63
N ALA A 57 12.94 -14.91 0.92
CA ALA A 57 11.80 -14.52 0.12
C ALA A 57 11.52 -13.02 0.24
N GLU A 58 11.67 -12.45 1.43
CA GLU A 58 11.53 -11.01 1.65
C GLU A 58 12.48 -10.22 0.75
N THR A 59 13.75 -10.56 0.76
CA THR A 59 14.77 -9.89 -0.05
C THR A 59 14.45 -10.00 -1.53
N ASN A 60 14.09 -11.19 -2.00
CA ASN A 60 13.77 -11.44 -3.39
C ASN A 60 12.53 -10.64 -3.84
N LEU A 61 11.46 -10.68 -3.04
CA LEU A 61 10.23 -9.96 -3.37
C LEU A 61 10.43 -8.45 -3.33
N LYS A 62 11.15 -7.92 -2.35
CA LYS A 62 11.48 -6.49 -2.30
C LYS A 62 12.26 -6.05 -3.52
N GLN A 63 13.18 -6.88 -3.99
CA GLN A 63 13.92 -6.62 -5.23
C GLN A 63 13.01 -6.57 -6.45
N GLN A 64 12.07 -7.49 -6.55
CA GLN A 64 11.11 -7.50 -7.66
C GLN A 64 10.24 -6.24 -7.67
N PHE A 65 9.79 -5.77 -6.50
CA PHE A 65 9.05 -4.52 -6.40
C PHE A 65 9.92 -3.32 -6.79
N ALA A 66 11.15 -3.26 -6.28
CA ALA A 66 12.08 -2.16 -6.58
C ALA A 66 12.45 -2.10 -8.06
N SER A 67 12.57 -3.25 -8.72
CA SER A 67 12.89 -3.35 -10.15
C SER A 67 11.67 -3.24 -11.05
N ARG A 68 10.51 -2.96 -10.47
CA ARG A 68 9.24 -2.82 -11.19
C ARG A 68 8.85 -4.04 -12.03
N LEU A 69 9.22 -5.22 -11.55
CA LEU A 69 8.83 -6.48 -12.19
C LEU A 69 7.40 -6.89 -11.81
N VAL A 70 6.88 -6.34 -10.71
CA VAL A 70 5.53 -6.62 -10.25
C VAL A 70 4.57 -5.68 -10.96
N LYS A 71 3.61 -6.26 -11.69
CA LYS A 71 2.57 -5.49 -12.37
C LYS A 71 1.44 -5.21 -11.41
N LYS A 72 1.01 -3.95 -11.38
CA LYS A 72 -0.05 -3.48 -10.48
C LYS A 72 -1.14 -2.80 -11.27
N VAL A 73 -2.39 -3.12 -10.92
CA VAL A 73 -3.56 -2.47 -11.49
C VAL A 73 -4.44 -1.99 -10.34
N TYR A 74 -4.82 -0.74 -10.41
CA TYR A 74 -5.69 -0.12 -9.41
C TYR A 74 -6.92 0.44 -10.07
N LEU A 75 -8.04 0.36 -9.38
CA LEU A 75 -9.26 1.07 -9.73
C LEU A 75 -9.37 2.29 -8.84
N ALA A 76 -9.46 3.46 -9.45
CA ALA A 76 -9.56 4.71 -8.70
C ALA A 76 -10.81 5.47 -9.12
N ARG A 77 -11.52 6.00 -8.13
CA ARG A 77 -12.60 6.95 -8.35
C ARG A 77 -12.01 8.35 -8.35
N VAL A 78 -12.21 9.07 -9.45
CA VAL A 78 -11.63 10.41 -9.61
C VAL A 78 -12.73 11.45 -9.73
N TRP A 79 -12.37 12.70 -9.48
CA TRP A 79 -13.23 13.83 -9.70
C TRP A 79 -13.25 14.17 -11.19
N GLN A 80 -14.43 14.29 -11.76
CA GLN A 80 -14.64 14.54 -13.19
C GLN A 80 -14.18 13.38 -14.08
N CYS A 81 -14.63 13.41 -15.33
CA CYS A 81 -14.24 12.42 -16.33
C CYS A 81 -13.01 12.91 -17.08
N PRO A 82 -11.96 12.10 -17.19
CA PRO A 82 -10.82 12.46 -18.04
C PRO A 82 -11.27 12.70 -19.48
N THR A 83 -10.66 13.66 -20.14
CA THR A 83 -10.97 13.97 -21.55
C THR A 83 -10.51 12.89 -22.50
N GLU A 84 -9.41 12.21 -22.14
CA GLU A 84 -8.86 11.13 -22.94
C GLU A 84 -9.20 9.79 -22.30
N PRO A 85 -9.48 8.74 -23.09
CA PRO A 85 -9.81 7.41 -22.54
C PRO A 85 -8.62 6.71 -21.90
N ALA A 86 -7.41 7.12 -22.24
CA ALA A 86 -6.18 6.60 -21.68
C ALA A 86 -5.09 7.67 -21.72
N GLY A 87 -4.12 7.55 -20.85
CA GLY A 87 -3.01 8.49 -20.79
C GLY A 87 -1.98 8.05 -19.77
N GLU A 88 -0.92 8.81 -19.67
CA GLU A 88 0.17 8.55 -18.74
C GLU A 88 0.44 9.80 -17.90
N ILE A 89 0.65 9.59 -16.60
CA ILE A 89 1.08 10.64 -15.69
C ILE A 89 2.41 10.21 -15.09
N ASP A 90 3.47 10.89 -15.47
CA ASP A 90 4.82 10.63 -14.98
C ASP A 90 5.35 11.90 -14.31
N LEU A 91 4.81 12.17 -13.13
CA LEU A 91 5.17 13.33 -12.33
C LEU A 91 5.66 12.87 -10.97
N PRO A 92 6.66 13.57 -10.39
CA PRO A 92 7.08 13.27 -9.03
C PRO A 92 5.96 13.53 -8.04
N LEU A 93 5.81 12.61 -7.08
CA LEU A 93 4.83 12.72 -6.01
C LEU A 93 5.53 13.09 -4.72
N ILE A 94 4.93 14.04 -3.99
CA ILE A 94 5.44 14.46 -2.70
C ILE A 94 4.30 14.54 -1.70
N GLU A 95 4.55 14.10 -0.50
CA GLU A 95 3.60 14.29 0.57
C GLU A 95 3.64 15.74 1.05
N ARG A 96 2.50 16.39 1.03
CA ARG A 96 2.38 17.74 1.57
C ARG A 96 2.27 17.67 3.07
N ILE A 97 3.17 18.34 3.71
CA ILE A 97 3.05 18.58 5.14
C ILE A 97 2.27 19.86 5.30
N LYS A 98 1.17 19.81 5.90
CA LYS A 98 0.30 20.77 5.92
C LYS A 98 -0.64 21.00 6.78
N LYS A 99 -1.40 21.45 6.88
CA LYS A 99 -2.27 22.05 7.72
C LYS A 99 -3.61 21.97 7.08
N ILE A 100 -4.14 23.03 6.67
CA ILE A 100 -5.43 23.10 6.02
C ILE A 100 -5.45 22.38 4.70
N SER A 101 -4.30 22.32 4.09
CA SER A 101 -4.12 21.69 2.79
C SER A 101 -4.30 20.17 2.79
N ASP A 102 -4.60 19.58 3.93
CA ASP A 102 -4.87 18.15 4.02
C ASP A 102 -6.02 17.69 3.13
N PHE A 103 -6.97 18.59 2.88
CA PHE A 103 -8.05 18.32 1.96
C PHE A 103 -7.61 18.10 0.53
N PHE A 104 -6.44 18.58 0.20
CA PHE A 104 -5.90 18.53 -1.16
C PHE A 104 -4.78 17.52 -1.29
N LYS A 105 -4.62 16.65 -0.32
CA LYS A 105 -3.68 15.55 -0.46
C LYS A 105 -4.07 14.72 -1.65
N SER A 106 -3.06 14.36 -2.43
CA SER A 106 -3.25 13.43 -3.51
C SER A 106 -3.77 12.12 -2.96
N ALA A 107 -4.74 11.54 -3.62
CA ALA A 107 -5.29 10.24 -3.26
C ALA A 107 -4.41 9.07 -3.74
N VAL A 108 -3.28 9.37 -4.30
CA VAL A 108 -2.37 8.38 -4.90
C VAL A 108 -1.52 7.70 -3.86
#